data_336f2d2d9473bfcbcd0bb48fefed340d
#
_entry.id   336f2d2d9473bfcbcd0bb48fefed340d
#
_cell.length_a   1.000
_cell.length_b   1.000
_cell.length_c   1.000
_cell.angle_alpha   90.00
_cell.angle_beta   90.00
_cell.angle_gamma   90.00
#
_symmetry.space_group_name_H-M   'P 1'
#
loop_
_entity.id
_entity.type
_entity.pdbx_description
1 polymer ?
#
loop_
_entity_poly.entity_id
_entity_poly.type
_entity_poly.pdbx_seq_one_letter_code
_entity_poly.pdbx_strand_id
1 'polypeptide(L)'
;MDRNYWDKKSKTYNTEIFDVNKNDKTRIIESCINEVASPKKTVADFGCAIGKWLPILSPKFKSVLAVDYSLPLLQEAEKKYKALTNVQYKNIDLMRNMKEAYAFDAVLCVNAILTDEYAKRAIFFNNLAKSIKKNGHLILVIPSLESALYTEFMIDDCNRKRDRTSSEKIKSTSAKTDNSRLHLGIVALDKVPHKHYLKEELIITLGSYGFKTEKVEKVEYTWATEIANAPKSLPAPYPWDWVVVAKKVK
;
A
#
# COMPACT_ATOMS: atom_id res chain seq x y z
N MET A 1 12.93 4.40 3.19
CA MET A 1 12.50 4.35 4.61
C MET A 1 13.10 3.11 5.25
N ASP A 2 13.78 3.29 6.38
CA ASP A 2 14.36 2.19 7.14
C ASP A 2 13.51 1.83 8.38
N ARG A 3 13.94 0.81 9.13
CA ARG A 3 13.27 0.39 10.37
C ARG A 3 13.18 1.52 11.39
N ASN A 4 14.25 2.29 11.57
CA ASN A 4 14.29 3.38 12.55
C ASN A 4 13.26 4.47 12.27
N TYR A 5 12.97 4.74 11.01
CA TYR A 5 11.91 5.66 10.60
C TYR A 5 10.55 5.17 11.14
N TRP A 6 10.20 3.91 10.89
CA TRP A 6 8.91 3.35 11.30
C TRP A 6 8.80 3.14 12.81
N ASP A 7 9.89 2.75 13.47
CA ASP A 7 9.90 2.62 14.93
C ASP A 7 9.59 3.96 15.61
N LYS A 8 10.15 5.06 15.10
CA LYS A 8 9.84 6.42 15.59
C LYS A 8 8.39 6.83 15.32
N LYS A 9 7.81 6.40 14.21
CA LYS A 9 6.43 6.73 13.82
C LYS A 9 5.36 5.95 14.61
N SER A 10 5.72 4.94 15.39
CA SER A 10 4.74 4.10 16.10
C SER A 10 3.75 4.92 16.96
N LYS A 11 4.22 5.94 17.66
CA LYS A 11 3.39 6.80 18.53
C LYS A 11 2.48 7.77 17.76
N THR A 12 2.89 8.18 16.57
CA THR A 12 2.20 9.19 15.72
C THR A 12 1.59 8.59 14.46
N TYR A 13 1.62 7.27 14.32
CA TYR A 13 1.19 6.56 13.11
C TYR A 13 -0.22 6.96 12.65
N ASN A 14 -1.17 7.05 13.57
CA ASN A 14 -2.56 7.39 13.23
C ASN A 14 -2.77 8.83 12.72
N THR A 15 -1.87 9.75 13.05
CA THR A 15 -1.97 11.17 12.69
C THR A 15 -1.08 11.55 11.51
N GLU A 16 0.03 10.82 11.31
CA GLU A 16 1.04 11.20 10.32
C GLU A 16 1.06 10.26 9.09
N ILE A 17 0.56 9.02 9.23
CA ILE A 17 0.57 8.06 8.12
C ILE A 17 -0.80 7.98 7.48
N PHE A 18 -0.81 8.10 6.15
CA PHE A 18 -2.03 8.03 5.36
C PHE A 18 -2.81 6.73 5.61
N ASP A 19 -4.08 6.87 5.94
CA ASP A 19 -4.95 5.74 6.26
C ASP A 19 -5.74 5.30 5.03
N VAL A 20 -5.20 4.32 4.30
CA VAL A 20 -5.83 3.74 3.12
C VAL A 20 -7.22 3.20 3.45
N ASN A 21 -7.38 2.46 4.57
CA ASN A 21 -8.67 1.87 4.95
C ASN A 21 -9.75 2.94 5.19
N LYS A 22 -9.39 4.04 5.87
CA LYS A 22 -10.31 5.16 6.11
C LYS A 22 -10.69 5.91 4.83
N ASN A 23 -9.77 5.99 3.88
CA ASN A 23 -9.90 6.77 2.66
C ASN A 23 -10.42 5.98 1.45
N ASP A 24 -10.44 4.66 1.50
CA ASP A 24 -11.11 3.79 0.50
C ASP A 24 -12.63 3.94 0.60
N LYS A 25 -13.18 4.98 -0.04
CA LYS A 25 -14.62 5.32 0.01
C LYS A 25 -15.50 4.28 -0.67
N THR A 26 -14.98 3.63 -1.68
CA THR A 26 -15.69 2.60 -2.44
C THR A 26 -15.59 1.22 -1.80
N ARG A 27 -14.74 1.06 -0.77
CA ARG A 27 -14.46 -0.21 -0.10
C ARG A 27 -13.97 -1.27 -1.08
N ILE A 28 -13.25 -0.86 -2.13
CA ILE A 28 -12.77 -1.77 -3.17
C ILE A 28 -11.78 -2.80 -2.62
N ILE A 29 -10.93 -2.42 -1.65
CA ILE A 29 -9.99 -3.35 -1.03
C ILE A 29 -10.75 -4.43 -0.23
N GLU A 30 -11.77 -4.02 0.56
CA GLU A 30 -12.60 -4.98 1.28
C GLU A 30 -13.38 -5.89 0.33
N SER A 31 -13.86 -5.37 -0.80
CA SER A 31 -14.48 -6.19 -1.86
C SER A 31 -13.50 -7.24 -2.38
N CYS A 32 -12.26 -6.86 -2.69
CA CYS A 32 -11.22 -7.80 -3.11
C CYS A 32 -10.91 -8.86 -2.02
N ILE A 33 -10.88 -8.47 -0.75
CA ILE A 33 -10.74 -9.42 0.36
C ILE A 33 -11.89 -10.42 0.38
N ASN A 34 -13.14 -9.95 0.24
CA ASN A 34 -14.33 -10.79 0.26
C ASN A 34 -14.35 -11.83 -0.86
N GLU A 35 -13.84 -11.49 -2.06
CA GLU A 35 -13.77 -12.40 -3.20
C GLU A 35 -12.87 -13.63 -2.94
N VAL A 36 -11.82 -13.47 -2.11
CA VAL A 36 -10.86 -14.55 -1.83
C VAL A 36 -11.03 -15.19 -0.47
N ALA A 37 -11.76 -14.54 0.45
CA ALA A 37 -11.91 -14.94 1.84
C ALA A 37 -12.71 -16.24 2.00
N SER A 38 -12.38 -16.99 3.06
CA SER A 38 -13.17 -18.15 3.53
C SER A 38 -12.76 -18.48 4.96
N PRO A 39 -13.70 -18.92 5.82
CA PRO A 39 -13.39 -19.36 7.19
C PRO A 39 -12.54 -20.64 7.25
N LYS A 40 -12.26 -21.27 6.11
CA LYS A 40 -11.34 -22.42 6.00
C LYS A 40 -9.92 -22.01 5.56
N LYS A 41 -9.74 -20.79 5.08
CA LYS A 41 -8.47 -20.28 4.53
C LYS A 41 -7.67 -19.52 5.56
N THR A 42 -6.35 -19.52 5.37
CA THR A 42 -5.38 -18.73 6.14
C THR A 42 -4.96 -17.50 5.37
N VAL A 43 -4.72 -16.40 6.06
CA VAL A 43 -4.24 -15.15 5.44
C VAL A 43 -3.06 -14.56 6.22
N ALA A 44 -2.16 -13.87 5.52
CA ALA A 44 -1.20 -12.99 6.17
C ALA A 44 -1.44 -11.52 5.77
N ASP A 45 -1.19 -10.60 6.71
CA ASP A 45 -1.14 -9.17 6.50
C ASP A 45 0.34 -8.74 6.54
N PHE A 46 0.95 -8.53 5.37
CA PHE A 46 2.36 -8.24 5.23
C PHE A 46 2.62 -6.74 5.20
N GLY A 47 3.32 -6.24 6.22
CA GLY A 47 3.45 -4.82 6.51
C GLY A 47 2.21 -4.31 7.26
N CYS A 48 1.75 -5.05 8.24
CA CYS A 48 0.49 -4.77 8.94
C CYS A 48 0.52 -3.49 9.78
N ALA A 49 1.70 -2.92 10.06
CA ALA A 49 1.88 -1.78 10.94
C ALA A 49 1.10 -1.92 12.26
N ILE A 50 0.19 -0.99 12.56
CA ILE A 50 -0.68 -1.03 13.74
C ILE A 50 -1.94 -1.88 13.57
N GLY A 51 -2.01 -2.72 12.53
CA GLY A 51 -3.04 -3.74 12.32
C GLY A 51 -4.39 -3.23 11.84
N LYS A 52 -4.46 -2.15 11.06
CA LYS A 52 -5.75 -1.55 10.63
C LYS A 52 -6.65 -2.49 9.81
N TRP A 53 -6.08 -3.52 9.18
CA TRP A 53 -6.83 -4.52 8.40
C TRP A 53 -7.27 -5.74 9.22
N LEU A 54 -6.70 -5.96 10.41
CA LEU A 54 -6.99 -7.14 11.24
C LEU A 54 -8.47 -7.31 11.60
N PRO A 55 -9.23 -6.24 11.94
CA PRO A 55 -10.68 -6.37 12.19
C PRO A 55 -11.50 -6.82 10.97
N ILE A 56 -10.99 -6.58 9.76
CA ILE A 56 -11.64 -7.00 8.51
C ILE A 56 -11.23 -8.44 8.17
N LEU A 57 -9.98 -8.82 8.40
CA LEU A 57 -9.45 -10.14 8.07
C LEU A 57 -9.87 -11.21 9.06
N SER A 58 -9.80 -10.92 10.36
CA SER A 58 -10.05 -11.90 11.43
C SER A 58 -11.40 -12.62 11.32
N PRO A 59 -12.55 -11.95 11.10
CA PRO A 59 -13.83 -12.64 11.01
C PRO A 59 -14.04 -13.43 9.71
N LYS A 60 -13.18 -13.22 8.69
CA LYS A 60 -13.35 -13.77 7.34
C LYS A 60 -12.44 -14.98 7.07
N PHE A 61 -11.38 -15.14 7.87
CA PHE A 61 -10.39 -16.20 7.67
C PHE A 61 -10.25 -17.09 8.91
N LYS A 62 -9.79 -18.34 8.69
CA LYS A 62 -9.50 -19.30 9.76
C LYS A 62 -8.46 -18.75 10.73
N SER A 63 -7.39 -18.18 10.20
CA SER A 63 -6.32 -17.55 10.98
C SER A 63 -5.64 -16.45 10.18
N VAL A 64 -5.10 -15.48 10.89
CA VAL A 64 -4.40 -14.32 10.35
C VAL A 64 -2.99 -14.28 10.92
N LEU A 65 -1.96 -14.13 10.09
CA LEU A 65 -0.61 -13.79 10.52
C LEU A 65 -0.34 -12.32 10.19
N ALA A 66 -0.22 -11.49 11.22
CA ALA A 66 0.18 -10.09 11.10
C ALA A 66 1.71 -9.98 11.14
N VAL A 67 2.30 -9.41 10.11
CA VAL A 67 3.76 -9.31 9.95
C VAL A 67 4.16 -7.86 9.75
N ASP A 68 5.10 -7.39 10.58
CA ASP A 68 5.78 -6.12 10.37
C ASP A 68 7.24 -6.21 10.85
N TYR A 69 8.12 -5.38 10.27
CA TYR A 69 9.52 -5.34 10.70
C TYR A 69 9.77 -4.32 11.82
N SER A 70 8.83 -3.41 12.06
CA SER A 70 8.84 -2.51 13.22
C SER A 70 8.18 -3.18 14.42
N LEU A 71 8.99 -3.57 15.38
CA LEU A 71 8.48 -4.19 16.61
C LEU A 71 7.54 -3.26 17.40
N PRO A 72 7.80 -1.95 17.53
CA PRO A 72 6.87 -1.05 18.20
C PRO A 72 5.49 -0.96 17.54
N LEU A 73 5.43 -0.92 16.19
CA LEU A 73 4.14 -0.92 15.48
C LEU A 73 3.37 -2.22 15.71
N LEU A 74 4.08 -3.35 15.67
CA LEU A 74 3.49 -4.67 15.87
C LEU A 74 2.94 -4.83 17.28
N GLN A 75 3.65 -4.32 18.30
CA GLN A 75 3.20 -4.31 19.70
C GLN A 75 1.94 -3.45 19.90
N GLU A 76 1.85 -2.30 19.21
CA GLU A 76 0.62 -1.49 19.23
C GLU A 76 -0.56 -2.24 18.56
N ALA A 77 -0.32 -2.96 17.46
CA ALA A 77 -1.34 -3.80 16.83
C ALA A 77 -1.83 -4.90 17.77
N GLU A 78 -0.92 -5.65 18.40
CA GLU A 78 -1.24 -6.73 19.33
C GLU A 78 -2.02 -6.23 20.54
N LYS A 79 -1.58 -5.14 21.16
CA LYS A 79 -2.27 -4.50 22.26
C LYS A 79 -3.68 -4.05 21.89
N LYS A 80 -3.83 -3.41 20.74
CA LYS A 80 -5.11 -2.85 20.27
C LYS A 80 -6.10 -3.94 19.94
N TYR A 81 -5.66 -5.04 19.33
CA TYR A 81 -6.52 -6.11 18.84
C TYR A 81 -6.40 -7.42 19.59
N LYS A 82 -6.04 -7.35 20.88
CA LYS A 82 -5.91 -8.53 21.77
C LYS A 82 -7.14 -9.43 21.85
N ALA A 83 -8.33 -8.91 21.50
CA ALA A 83 -9.57 -9.69 21.46
C ALA A 83 -9.70 -10.58 20.22
N LEU A 84 -8.87 -10.39 19.20
CA LEU A 84 -8.88 -11.20 17.97
C LEU A 84 -8.06 -12.48 18.20
N THR A 85 -8.72 -13.55 18.64
CA THR A 85 -8.06 -14.79 19.11
C THR A 85 -7.42 -15.62 18.00
N ASN A 86 -7.77 -15.38 16.73
CA ASN A 86 -7.20 -16.06 15.57
C ASN A 86 -6.09 -15.29 14.86
N VAL A 87 -5.56 -14.21 15.48
CA VAL A 87 -4.46 -13.40 14.96
C VAL A 87 -3.17 -13.75 15.69
N GLN A 88 -2.12 -14.01 14.93
CA GLN A 88 -0.75 -14.15 15.41
C GLN A 88 0.10 -12.99 14.90
N TYR A 89 1.10 -12.58 15.69
CA TYR A 89 1.97 -11.45 15.36
C TYR A 89 3.41 -11.93 15.23
N LYS A 90 4.09 -11.55 14.14
CA LYS A 90 5.52 -11.89 13.93
C LYS A 90 6.32 -10.69 13.44
N ASN A 91 7.42 -10.42 14.11
CA ASN A 91 8.36 -9.38 13.70
C ASN A 91 9.32 -9.95 12.63
N ILE A 92 9.04 -9.69 11.35
CA ILE A 92 9.81 -10.18 10.21
C ILE A 92 10.12 -9.02 9.26
N ASP A 93 11.38 -8.95 8.84
CA ASP A 93 11.82 -8.03 7.80
C ASP A 93 11.67 -8.70 6.42
N LEU A 94 10.61 -8.32 5.71
CA LEU A 94 10.29 -8.86 4.38
C LEU A 94 11.25 -8.38 3.27
N MET A 95 12.13 -7.41 3.57
CA MET A 95 13.21 -6.97 2.68
C MET A 95 14.49 -7.78 2.86
N ARG A 96 14.46 -8.81 3.70
CA ARG A 96 15.53 -9.81 3.88
C ARG A 96 15.00 -11.20 3.57
N ASN A 97 15.87 -12.14 3.23
CA ASN A 97 15.48 -13.53 3.00
C ASN A 97 14.85 -14.11 4.26
N MET A 98 13.60 -14.55 4.16
CA MET A 98 12.90 -15.22 5.25
C MET A 98 13.52 -16.58 5.52
N LYS A 99 13.72 -16.90 6.80
CA LYS A 99 14.23 -18.20 7.25
C LYS A 99 13.12 -19.27 7.34
N GLU A 100 11.91 -18.84 7.66
CA GLU A 100 10.75 -19.71 7.81
C GLU A 100 9.98 -19.80 6.49
N ALA A 101 9.50 -20.99 6.17
CA ALA A 101 8.57 -21.21 5.07
C ALA A 101 7.14 -21.00 5.54
N TYR A 102 6.40 -20.18 4.84
CA TYR A 102 4.97 -19.98 5.05
C TYR A 102 4.19 -20.39 3.82
N ALA A 103 2.95 -20.77 4.01
CA ALA A 103 2.04 -21.17 2.94
C ALA A 103 0.61 -20.71 3.26
N PHE A 104 0.28 -19.49 2.83
CA PHE A 104 -1.05 -18.91 3.03
C PHE A 104 -1.93 -19.13 1.81
N ASP A 105 -3.24 -19.17 2.05
CA ASP A 105 -4.24 -19.20 0.97
C ASP A 105 -4.42 -17.79 0.38
N ALA A 106 -4.17 -16.75 1.18
CA ALA A 106 -4.14 -15.36 0.72
C ALA A 106 -3.08 -14.54 1.47
N VAL A 107 -2.56 -13.49 0.83
CA VAL A 107 -1.75 -12.45 1.46
C VAL A 107 -2.33 -11.11 1.09
N LEU A 108 -2.55 -10.25 2.09
CA LEU A 108 -2.80 -8.83 1.95
C LEU A 108 -1.49 -8.07 2.14
N CYS A 109 -1.19 -7.10 1.28
CA CYS A 109 -0.03 -6.23 1.41
C CYS A 109 -0.44 -4.82 0.97
N VAL A 110 -0.52 -3.87 1.89
CA VAL A 110 -1.00 -2.51 1.63
C VAL A 110 0.13 -1.52 1.88
N ASN A 111 0.59 -0.86 0.82
CA ASN A 111 1.61 0.20 0.84
C ASN A 111 2.86 -0.15 1.68
N ALA A 112 3.31 -1.43 1.62
CA ALA A 112 4.49 -1.89 2.34
C ALA A 112 5.76 -2.00 1.46
N ILE A 113 5.63 -2.00 0.12
CA ILE A 113 6.75 -2.12 -0.83
C ILE A 113 7.11 -0.73 -1.40
N LEU A 114 7.49 0.18 -0.53
CA LEU A 114 7.72 1.59 -0.89
C LEU A 114 9.19 1.97 -1.10
N THR A 115 10.13 1.07 -0.75
CA THR A 115 11.57 1.37 -0.86
C THR A 115 12.00 1.67 -2.29
N ASP A 116 12.87 2.64 -2.48
CA ASP A 116 13.48 2.99 -3.76
C ASP A 116 14.60 2.03 -4.18
N GLU A 117 15.06 1.15 -3.28
CA GLU A 117 16.10 0.16 -3.52
C GLU A 117 15.54 -1.07 -4.24
N TYR A 118 15.89 -1.24 -5.52
CA TYR A 118 15.42 -2.36 -6.35
C TYR A 118 15.69 -3.74 -5.72
N ALA A 119 16.90 -3.96 -5.18
CA ALA A 119 17.27 -5.25 -4.58
C ALA A 119 16.36 -5.62 -3.40
N LYS A 120 16.01 -4.65 -2.55
CA LYS A 120 15.09 -4.88 -1.42
C LYS A 120 13.67 -5.18 -1.90
N ARG A 121 13.19 -4.49 -2.95
CA ARG A 121 11.88 -4.79 -3.56
C ARG A 121 11.85 -6.20 -4.15
N ALA A 122 12.93 -6.60 -4.86
CA ALA A 122 13.04 -7.95 -5.44
C ALA A 122 12.95 -9.04 -4.36
N ILE A 123 13.64 -8.87 -3.23
CA ILE A 123 13.56 -9.78 -2.09
C ILE A 123 12.13 -9.81 -1.52
N PHE A 124 11.49 -8.64 -1.37
CA PHE A 124 10.12 -8.56 -0.84
C PHE A 124 9.13 -9.32 -1.74
N PHE A 125 9.15 -9.08 -3.06
CA PHE A 125 8.30 -9.81 -4.01
C PHE A 125 8.56 -11.31 -4.01
N ASN A 126 9.82 -11.73 -3.89
CA ASN A 126 10.17 -13.14 -3.77
C ASN A 126 9.60 -13.77 -2.48
N ASN A 127 9.67 -13.06 -1.36
CA ASN A 127 9.08 -13.49 -0.09
C ASN A 127 7.55 -13.58 -0.18
N LEU A 128 6.87 -12.59 -0.80
CA LEU A 128 5.44 -12.67 -1.11
C LEU A 128 5.11 -13.94 -1.90
N ALA A 129 5.85 -14.15 -2.99
CA ALA A 129 5.61 -15.30 -3.87
C ALA A 129 5.81 -16.65 -3.17
N LYS A 130 6.83 -16.77 -2.33
CA LYS A 130 7.13 -17.99 -1.56
C LYS A 130 6.15 -18.24 -0.42
N SER A 131 5.46 -17.19 0.07
CA SER A 131 4.52 -17.30 1.19
C SER A 131 3.10 -17.64 0.76
N ILE A 132 2.81 -17.70 -0.54
CA ILE A 132 1.48 -17.97 -1.07
C ILE A 132 1.46 -19.36 -1.70
N LYS A 133 0.48 -20.19 -1.29
CA LYS A 133 0.24 -21.52 -1.86
C LYS A 133 -0.04 -21.41 -3.36
N LYS A 134 0.25 -22.48 -4.11
CA LYS A 134 -0.28 -22.63 -5.47
C LYS A 134 -1.81 -22.45 -5.44
N ASN A 135 -2.34 -21.67 -6.38
CA ASN A 135 -3.74 -21.23 -6.43
C ASN A 135 -4.20 -20.30 -5.29
N GLY A 136 -3.30 -19.87 -4.40
CA GLY A 136 -3.58 -18.81 -3.44
C GLY A 136 -3.53 -17.42 -4.08
N HIS A 137 -3.96 -16.39 -3.36
CA HIS A 137 -4.13 -15.04 -3.89
C HIS A 137 -3.26 -14.02 -3.16
N LEU A 138 -2.74 -13.08 -3.92
CA LEU A 138 -2.15 -11.83 -3.43
C LEU A 138 -3.16 -10.71 -3.65
N ILE A 139 -3.45 -9.94 -2.61
CA ILE A 139 -4.13 -8.65 -2.69
C ILE A 139 -3.06 -7.60 -2.37
N LEU A 140 -2.62 -6.87 -3.38
CA LEU A 140 -1.56 -5.87 -3.26
C LEU A 140 -2.13 -4.49 -3.50
N VAL A 141 -1.95 -3.58 -2.53
CA VAL A 141 -2.21 -2.14 -2.73
C VAL A 141 -0.88 -1.42 -2.78
N ILE A 142 -0.71 -0.53 -3.76
CA ILE A 142 0.59 0.07 -4.04
C ILE A 142 0.41 1.43 -4.74
N PRO A 143 1.29 2.44 -4.47
CA PRO A 143 1.15 3.77 -5.05
C PRO A 143 1.24 3.77 -6.58
N SER A 144 0.32 4.50 -7.22
CA SER A 144 0.26 4.66 -8.67
C SER A 144 1.17 5.80 -9.15
N LEU A 145 2.05 5.50 -10.12
CA LEU A 145 2.85 6.52 -10.79
C LEU A 145 1.98 7.40 -11.68
N GLU A 146 0.99 6.82 -12.36
CA GLU A 146 0.03 7.56 -13.19
C GLU A 146 -0.76 8.56 -12.36
N SER A 147 -1.20 8.17 -11.15
CA SER A 147 -1.89 9.07 -10.23
C SER A 147 -1.00 10.22 -9.78
N ALA A 148 0.27 9.93 -9.46
CA ALA A 148 1.22 10.96 -9.04
C ALA A 148 1.47 11.99 -10.15
N LEU A 149 1.65 11.54 -11.41
CA LEU A 149 1.82 12.41 -12.58
C LEU A 149 0.54 13.20 -12.88
N TYR A 150 -0.62 12.54 -12.82
CA TYR A 150 -1.91 13.18 -13.02
C TYR A 150 -2.18 14.27 -11.97
N THR A 151 -1.82 14.02 -10.72
CA THR A 151 -1.95 15.02 -9.65
C THR A 151 -1.12 16.28 -9.94
N GLU A 152 0.13 16.13 -10.40
CA GLU A 152 0.96 17.26 -10.81
C GLU A 152 0.34 18.04 -11.96
N PHE A 153 -0.15 17.33 -12.99
CA PHE A 153 -0.84 17.97 -14.10
C PHE A 153 -2.05 18.79 -13.61
N MET A 154 -2.86 18.25 -12.69
CA MET A 154 -4.04 18.94 -12.17
C MET A 154 -3.69 20.17 -11.34
N ILE A 155 -2.60 20.12 -10.56
CA ILE A 155 -2.08 21.27 -9.82
C ILE A 155 -1.68 22.38 -10.78
N ASP A 156 -0.91 22.03 -11.82
CA ASP A 156 -0.45 22.98 -12.83
C ASP A 156 -1.62 23.58 -13.62
N ASP A 157 -2.57 22.77 -14.04
CA ASP A 157 -3.76 23.22 -14.78
C ASP A 157 -4.62 24.17 -13.94
N CYS A 158 -4.86 23.84 -12.68
CA CYS A 158 -5.56 24.72 -11.75
C CYS A 158 -4.84 26.05 -11.54
N ASN A 159 -3.51 26.03 -11.38
CA ASN A 159 -2.73 27.25 -11.20
C ASN A 159 -2.70 28.12 -12.45
N ARG A 160 -2.73 27.53 -13.65
CA ARG A 160 -2.82 28.28 -14.93
C ARG A 160 -4.19 28.94 -15.13
N LYS A 161 -5.27 28.29 -14.69
CA LYS A 161 -6.65 28.79 -14.83
C LYS A 161 -7.03 29.82 -13.77
N ARG A 162 -6.30 29.87 -12.65
CA ARG A 162 -6.51 30.91 -11.64
C ARG A 162 -6.13 32.28 -12.20
N ASP A 163 -6.97 33.25 -11.96
CA ASP A 163 -6.72 34.63 -12.35
C ASP A 163 -5.38 35.12 -11.76
N ARG A 164 -4.57 35.85 -12.54
CA ARG A 164 -3.26 36.39 -12.14
C ARG A 164 -3.31 37.27 -10.89
N THR A 165 -4.49 37.65 -10.44
CA THR A 165 -4.75 38.45 -9.23
C THR A 165 -4.79 37.62 -7.95
N SER A 166 -4.93 36.28 -8.02
CA SER A 166 -4.97 35.40 -6.83
C SER A 166 -3.54 35.11 -6.35
N SER A 167 -3.21 35.58 -5.15
CA SER A 167 -1.88 35.41 -4.53
C SER A 167 -1.57 34.00 -4.04
N GLU A 168 -2.59 33.12 -3.88
CA GLU A 168 -2.40 31.77 -3.37
C GLU A 168 -2.38 30.72 -4.49
N LYS A 169 -1.23 30.10 -4.70
CA LYS A 169 -1.08 28.93 -5.57
C LYS A 169 -1.56 27.67 -4.86
N ILE A 170 -2.26 26.80 -5.61
CA ILE A 170 -2.54 25.43 -5.19
C ILE A 170 -1.21 24.67 -5.10
N LYS A 171 -1.04 23.90 -4.04
CA LYS A 171 0.17 23.11 -3.79
C LYS A 171 -0.19 21.67 -3.46
N SER A 172 0.72 20.76 -3.74
CA SER A 172 0.66 19.40 -3.21
C SER A 172 0.66 19.41 -1.67
N THR A 173 0.00 18.44 -1.05
CA THR A 173 0.07 18.21 0.41
C THR A 173 1.47 17.77 0.85
N SER A 174 2.24 17.15 -0.05
CA SER A 174 3.62 16.74 0.18
C SER A 174 4.56 17.51 -0.74
N ALA A 175 5.71 17.94 -0.20
CA ALA A 175 6.73 18.61 -1.00
C ALA A 175 7.44 17.60 -1.92
N LYS A 176 7.21 17.68 -3.22
CA LYS A 176 7.96 16.92 -4.23
C LYS A 176 9.22 17.67 -4.60
N THR A 177 10.38 17.14 -4.22
CA THR A 177 11.65 17.89 -4.27
C THR A 177 12.66 17.38 -5.31
N ASP A 178 12.47 16.15 -5.84
CA ASP A 178 13.42 15.55 -6.78
C ASP A 178 12.71 14.65 -7.81
N ASN A 179 12.81 15.04 -9.08
CA ASN A 179 12.25 14.30 -10.21
C ASN A 179 13.34 13.53 -11.00
N SER A 180 14.59 13.55 -10.56
CA SER A 180 15.72 12.93 -11.30
C SER A 180 15.53 11.42 -11.53
N ARG A 181 14.79 10.75 -10.64
CA ARG A 181 14.53 9.30 -10.69
C ARG A 181 13.09 8.96 -11.05
N LEU A 182 12.31 9.92 -11.54
CA LEU A 182 10.90 9.73 -11.91
C LEU A 182 10.72 8.65 -13.00
N HIS A 183 11.67 8.54 -13.94
CA HIS A 183 11.69 7.49 -14.97
C HIS A 183 11.80 6.07 -14.39
N LEU A 184 12.27 5.92 -13.14
CA LEU A 184 12.26 4.67 -12.38
C LEU A 184 11.02 4.52 -11.50
N GLY A 185 10.06 5.44 -11.58
CA GLY A 185 8.90 5.50 -10.72
C GLY A 185 9.22 5.91 -9.27
N ILE A 186 10.36 6.57 -9.03
CA ILE A 186 10.71 7.04 -7.70
C ILE A 186 10.24 8.49 -7.54
N VAL A 187 9.31 8.70 -6.62
CA VAL A 187 8.75 10.00 -6.27
C VAL A 187 9.21 10.36 -4.86
N ALA A 188 9.81 11.52 -4.70
CA ALA A 188 10.21 12.00 -3.38
C ALA A 188 9.04 12.74 -2.73
N LEU A 189 8.51 12.19 -1.64
CA LEU A 189 7.48 12.82 -0.80
C LEU A 189 8.13 13.26 0.51
N ASP A 190 8.10 14.57 0.79
CA ASP A 190 8.76 15.17 1.95
C ASP A 190 10.24 14.73 2.09
N LYS A 191 10.96 14.73 0.97
CA LYS A 191 12.37 14.28 0.82
C LYS A 191 12.60 12.78 1.04
N VAL A 192 11.56 12.00 1.21
CA VAL A 192 11.66 10.54 1.34
C VAL A 192 11.32 9.90 -0.01
N PRO A 193 12.23 9.12 -0.63
CA PRO A 193 11.96 8.48 -1.90
C PRO A 193 10.99 7.31 -1.72
N HIS A 194 9.93 7.30 -2.55
CA HIS A 194 8.92 6.25 -2.59
C HIS A 194 8.81 5.68 -3.99
N LYS A 195 8.79 4.36 -4.11
CA LYS A 195 8.49 3.70 -5.39
C LYS A 195 6.98 3.75 -5.65
N HIS A 196 6.62 4.36 -6.78
CA HIS A 196 5.31 4.33 -7.40
C HIS A 196 5.37 3.45 -8.64
N TYR A 197 4.29 2.79 -8.99
CA TYR A 197 4.27 1.76 -10.05
C TYR A 197 3.30 2.13 -11.16
N LEU A 198 3.72 1.87 -12.41
CA LEU A 198 2.80 1.82 -13.53
C LEU A 198 1.95 0.53 -13.44
N LYS A 199 0.72 0.59 -13.94
CA LYS A 199 -0.16 -0.59 -14.01
C LYS A 199 0.51 -1.75 -14.75
N GLU A 200 1.09 -1.48 -15.91
CA GLU A 200 1.76 -2.45 -16.75
C GLU A 200 3.03 -3.01 -16.08
N GLU A 201 3.79 -2.15 -15.39
CA GLU A 201 4.95 -2.58 -14.59
C GLU A 201 4.55 -3.61 -13.53
N LEU A 202 3.43 -3.38 -12.83
CA LEU A 202 2.91 -4.31 -11.81
C LEU A 202 2.56 -5.68 -12.41
N ILE A 203 1.85 -5.70 -13.53
CA ILE A 203 1.44 -6.93 -14.20
C ILE A 203 2.66 -7.76 -14.61
N ILE A 204 3.66 -7.11 -15.24
CA ILE A 204 4.91 -7.77 -15.66
C ILE A 204 5.70 -8.25 -14.45
N THR A 205 5.84 -7.40 -13.42
CA THR A 205 6.57 -7.74 -12.20
C THR A 205 5.94 -8.96 -11.52
N LEU A 206 4.64 -8.94 -11.26
CA LEU A 206 3.94 -10.06 -10.63
C LEU A 206 4.03 -11.34 -11.47
N GLY A 207 3.94 -11.22 -12.81
CA GLY A 207 4.13 -12.34 -13.73
C GLY A 207 5.49 -13.01 -13.57
N SER A 208 6.56 -12.23 -13.39
CA SER A 208 7.93 -12.76 -13.19
C SER A 208 8.09 -13.54 -11.89
N TYR A 209 7.27 -13.27 -10.88
CA TYR A 209 7.22 -14.02 -9.62
C TYR A 209 6.18 -15.15 -9.61
N GLY A 210 5.63 -15.51 -10.77
CA GLY A 210 4.71 -16.65 -10.94
C GLY A 210 3.27 -16.37 -10.52
N PHE A 211 2.83 -15.10 -10.62
CA PHE A 211 1.44 -14.72 -10.46
C PHE A 211 0.77 -14.47 -11.80
N LYS A 212 -0.52 -14.79 -11.89
CA LYS A 212 -1.42 -14.33 -12.93
C LYS A 212 -2.28 -13.21 -12.33
N THR A 213 -2.18 -12.01 -12.85
CA THR A 213 -3.04 -10.89 -12.46
C THR A 213 -4.46 -11.17 -12.94
N GLU A 214 -5.43 -11.12 -12.03
CA GLU A 214 -6.86 -11.33 -12.29
C GLU A 214 -7.64 -10.02 -12.31
N LYS A 215 -7.21 -9.04 -11.51
CA LYS A 215 -7.88 -7.74 -11.37
C LYS A 215 -6.85 -6.64 -11.09
N VAL A 216 -7.03 -5.46 -11.68
CA VAL A 216 -6.34 -4.22 -11.32
C VAL A 216 -7.38 -3.10 -11.31
N GLU A 217 -7.60 -2.54 -10.14
CA GLU A 217 -8.57 -1.48 -9.90
C GLU A 217 -7.93 -0.28 -9.22
N LYS A 218 -8.62 0.85 -9.23
CA LYS A 218 -8.20 2.07 -8.51
C LYS A 218 -8.77 2.09 -7.10
N VAL A 219 -7.93 2.31 -6.12
CA VAL A 219 -8.36 2.77 -4.80
C VAL A 219 -8.37 4.28 -4.84
N GLU A 220 -9.51 4.87 -5.14
CA GLU A 220 -9.62 6.32 -5.31
C GLU A 220 -9.75 7.03 -3.96
N TYR A 221 -9.09 8.20 -3.88
CA TYR A 221 -9.09 9.09 -2.72
C TYR A 221 -9.71 10.43 -3.09
N THR A 222 -9.95 11.30 -2.11
CA THR A 222 -10.36 12.65 -2.41
C THR A 222 -9.16 13.51 -2.80
N TRP A 223 -9.36 14.56 -3.61
CA TRP A 223 -8.30 15.51 -3.98
C TRP A 223 -7.59 16.12 -2.76
N ALA A 224 -8.29 16.24 -1.62
CA ALA A 224 -7.73 16.77 -0.39
C ALA A 224 -6.60 15.91 0.21
N THR A 225 -6.42 14.65 -0.24
CA THR A 225 -5.30 13.80 0.18
C THR A 225 -3.99 14.23 -0.48
N GLU A 226 -4.07 14.80 -1.68
CA GLU A 226 -2.91 15.15 -2.52
C GLU A 226 -2.71 16.66 -2.71
N ILE A 227 -3.78 17.44 -2.60
CA ILE A 227 -3.80 18.87 -2.87
C ILE A 227 -4.25 19.63 -1.63
N ALA A 228 -3.38 20.48 -1.11
CA ALA A 228 -3.73 21.38 -0.02
C ALA A 228 -4.78 22.39 -0.49
N ASN A 229 -5.87 22.56 0.27
CA ASN A 229 -6.99 23.41 -0.09
C ASN A 229 -7.58 23.09 -1.48
N ALA A 230 -7.72 21.79 -1.78
CA ALA A 230 -8.25 21.33 -3.06
C ALA A 230 -9.60 21.98 -3.39
N PRO A 231 -9.77 22.56 -4.60
CA PRO A 231 -11.07 23.06 -5.04
C PRO A 231 -12.11 21.95 -5.06
N LYS A 232 -13.31 22.23 -4.52
CA LYS A 232 -14.42 21.26 -4.51
C LYS A 232 -14.91 20.88 -5.92
N SER A 233 -14.61 21.71 -6.91
CA SER A 233 -15.00 21.53 -8.32
C SER A 233 -14.06 20.59 -9.10
N LEU A 234 -13.00 20.08 -8.49
CA LEU A 234 -12.08 19.15 -9.17
C LEU A 234 -12.81 17.85 -9.53
N PRO A 235 -12.77 17.45 -10.83
CA PRO A 235 -13.51 16.30 -11.32
C PRO A 235 -12.80 14.97 -11.00
N ALA A 236 -13.52 13.87 -11.19
CA ALA A 236 -12.92 12.55 -11.37
C ALA A 236 -12.10 12.49 -12.69
N PRO A 237 -11.14 11.56 -12.83
CA PRO A 237 -10.75 10.59 -11.80
C PRO A 237 -10.04 11.28 -10.64
N TYR A 238 -10.26 10.74 -9.44
CA TYR A 238 -9.58 11.20 -8.24
C TYR A 238 -8.17 10.56 -8.12
N PRO A 239 -7.26 11.09 -7.27
CA PRO A 239 -6.00 10.42 -6.97
C PRO A 239 -6.22 8.98 -6.51
N TRP A 240 -5.32 8.06 -6.86
CA TRP A 240 -5.51 6.63 -6.57
C TRP A 240 -4.21 5.89 -6.31
N ASP A 241 -4.32 4.82 -5.53
CA ASP A 241 -3.39 3.69 -5.53
C ASP A 241 -3.93 2.56 -6.42
N TRP A 242 -3.07 1.67 -6.87
CA TRP A 242 -3.49 0.43 -7.52
C TRP A 242 -3.82 -0.62 -6.48
N VAL A 243 -4.99 -1.26 -6.56
CA VAL A 243 -5.24 -2.56 -5.93
C VAL A 243 -5.19 -3.64 -6.99
N VAL A 244 -4.36 -4.65 -6.74
CA VAL A 244 -4.16 -5.79 -7.63
C VAL A 244 -4.57 -7.06 -6.92
N VAL A 245 -5.43 -7.87 -7.56
CA VAL A 245 -5.68 -9.26 -7.16
C VAL A 245 -4.96 -10.15 -8.14
N ALA A 246 -4.05 -10.98 -7.62
CA ALA A 246 -3.25 -11.88 -8.45
C ALA A 246 -3.20 -13.29 -7.84
N LYS A 247 -3.37 -14.30 -8.70
CA LYS A 247 -3.37 -15.72 -8.33
C LYS A 247 -2.00 -16.33 -8.55
N LYS A 248 -1.49 -17.07 -7.56
CA LYS A 248 -0.24 -17.84 -7.68
C LYS A 248 -0.45 -19.04 -8.58
N VAL A 249 0.29 -19.11 -9.71
CA VAL A 249 0.14 -20.18 -10.71
C VAL A 249 1.36 -21.12 -10.78
N LYS A 250 2.54 -20.65 -10.33
CA LYS A 250 3.79 -21.43 -10.29
C LYS A 250 4.35 -21.52 -8.90
#